data_3d858ec634f3194ae0f850578ae909b9
#
_entry.id   3d858ec634f3194ae0f850578ae909b9
#
_cell.length_a   1.000
_cell.length_b   1.000
_cell.length_c   1.000
_cell.angle_alpha   90.00
_cell.angle_beta   90.00
_cell.angle_gamma   90.00
#
_symmetry.space_group_name_H-M   'P 1'
#
loop_
_entity.id
_entity.type
_entity.pdbx_description
1 polymer ?
#
loop_
_entity_poly.entity_id
_entity_poly.type
_entity_poly.pdbx_seq_one_letter_code
_entity_poly.pdbx_strand_id
1 'polypeptide(L)'
;MTTTATISTTALQLRSLVQPDGTLQISLESTPMPTPGPDEVLIQVQATPINPSDIGLLLGPADLSTVQVTGTADRPVATARIPERAMPGMAARVGQSMPVGNEGAGLVVAAGASPAAQALLGRTVAVIGGAMYTQYRAMPAAQCLVLPPGTTAAEGASCFVNPLTALSMVETMKREGHTALVHTAAASNLGQMLLKICQKDGVGLVNIVRKPEQAALLRSLGAQHVCDSSAPTFMAELTDALAATGATIAFDATGGGTLAGQILQCMEAAINRKAQEYSRYGSAVHKQVYLYGHLDTRPTEVHRTFGMAWGMGGWLLFPFLQKIGDEATQALRARVTAELKTTFASHYARTVSLAGALSAEAIAFYGPRNTGAKVLIDPSME
;
A
#
# COMPACT_ATOMS: atom_id res chain seq x y z
N MET A 1 -43.16 -20.73 -8.41
CA MET A 1 -43.15 -19.28 -8.75
C MET A 1 -41.66 -18.88 -8.74
N THR A 2 -41.08 -18.75 -9.91
CA THR A 2 -39.70 -18.33 -10.09
C THR A 2 -39.69 -16.80 -9.91
N THR A 3 -39.17 -16.36 -8.77
CA THR A 3 -38.95 -14.93 -8.54
C THR A 3 -37.84 -14.48 -9.47
N THR A 4 -38.20 -13.80 -10.55
CA THR A 4 -37.27 -13.13 -11.43
C THR A 4 -36.63 -12.01 -10.61
N ALA A 5 -35.39 -12.21 -10.13
CA ALA A 5 -34.65 -11.16 -9.50
C ALA A 5 -34.46 -10.03 -10.51
N THR A 6 -35.05 -8.87 -10.21
CA THR A 6 -34.87 -7.66 -11.02
C THR A 6 -33.42 -7.30 -10.94
N ILE A 7 -32.67 -7.52 -12.04
CA ILE A 7 -31.24 -7.12 -12.10
C ILE A 7 -31.21 -5.60 -11.96
N SER A 8 -30.60 -5.09 -10.92
CA SER A 8 -30.41 -3.65 -10.73
C SER A 8 -29.68 -3.06 -11.93
N THR A 9 -30.17 -1.97 -12.47
CA THR A 9 -29.55 -1.26 -13.60
C THR A 9 -28.43 -0.32 -13.15
N THR A 10 -28.24 -0.19 -11.84
CA THR A 10 -27.21 0.67 -11.22
C THR A 10 -26.46 -0.06 -10.12
N ALA A 11 -25.25 0.40 -9.85
CA ALA A 11 -24.38 -0.07 -8.76
C ALA A 11 -23.91 1.11 -7.93
N LEU A 12 -23.59 0.88 -6.66
CA LEU A 12 -23.02 1.87 -5.77
C LEU A 12 -21.51 1.93 -5.97
N GLN A 13 -20.99 3.15 -5.98
CA GLN A 13 -19.56 3.43 -6.03
C GLN A 13 -19.23 4.58 -5.06
N LEU A 14 -18.20 4.39 -4.24
CA LEU A 14 -17.67 5.40 -3.38
C LEU A 14 -16.80 6.35 -4.19
N ARG A 15 -17.04 7.66 -4.03
CA ARG A 15 -16.35 8.70 -4.77
C ARG A 15 -15.86 9.80 -3.84
N SER A 16 -14.77 10.45 -4.26
CA SER A 16 -14.14 11.57 -3.55
C SER A 16 -14.12 12.80 -4.45
N LEU A 17 -14.67 13.91 -3.95
CA LEU A 17 -14.77 15.19 -4.65
C LEU A 17 -14.15 16.31 -3.82
N VAL A 18 -13.28 17.09 -4.42
CA VAL A 18 -12.79 18.35 -3.86
C VAL A 18 -13.63 19.49 -4.43
N GLN A 19 -14.32 20.22 -3.57
CA GLN A 19 -15.13 21.36 -3.97
C GLN A 19 -14.30 22.66 -4.05
N PRO A 20 -14.74 23.68 -4.83
CA PRO A 20 -14.01 24.93 -4.98
C PRO A 20 -13.82 25.70 -3.67
N ASP A 21 -14.70 25.50 -2.69
CA ASP A 21 -14.65 26.15 -1.36
C ASP A 21 -13.69 25.48 -0.37
N GLY A 22 -12.91 24.48 -0.82
CA GLY A 22 -12.00 23.72 0.02
C GLY A 22 -12.69 22.62 0.85
N THR A 23 -13.91 22.25 0.52
CA THR A 23 -14.58 21.08 1.13
C THR A 23 -14.21 19.80 0.37
N LEU A 24 -13.65 18.81 1.08
CA LEU A 24 -13.64 17.43 0.61
C LEU A 24 -15.00 16.81 0.89
N GLN A 25 -15.60 16.17 -0.11
CA GLN A 25 -16.81 15.37 0.04
C GLN A 25 -16.53 13.93 -0.40
N ILE A 26 -16.96 12.97 0.42
CA ILE A 26 -16.92 11.54 0.10
C ILE A 26 -18.34 11.02 0.21
N SER A 27 -18.83 10.39 -0.86
CA SER A 27 -20.24 9.96 -0.97
C SER A 27 -20.35 8.67 -1.77
N LEU A 28 -21.50 8.02 -1.65
CA LEU A 28 -21.89 6.91 -2.50
C LEU A 28 -22.73 7.44 -3.66
N GLU A 29 -22.24 7.23 -4.88
CA GLU A 29 -22.96 7.56 -6.10
C GLU A 29 -23.53 6.29 -6.75
N SER A 30 -24.75 6.39 -7.28
CA SER A 30 -25.32 5.36 -8.16
C SER A 30 -24.75 5.54 -9.56
N THR A 31 -24.02 4.54 -10.04
CA THR A 31 -23.47 4.51 -11.38
C THR A 31 -24.21 3.47 -12.23
N PRO A 32 -24.31 3.62 -13.57
CA PRO A 32 -24.82 2.57 -14.42
C PRO A 32 -24.09 1.24 -14.18
N MET A 33 -24.82 0.12 -14.21
CA MET A 33 -24.23 -1.21 -14.12
C MET A 33 -23.24 -1.39 -15.27
N PRO A 34 -21.96 -1.68 -14.99
CA PRO A 34 -20.99 -1.89 -16.06
C PRO A 34 -21.36 -3.10 -16.93
N THR A 35 -21.22 -2.95 -18.25
CA THR A 35 -21.35 -4.06 -19.20
C THR A 35 -19.97 -4.44 -19.68
N PRO A 36 -19.53 -5.71 -19.50
CA PRO A 36 -18.21 -6.13 -19.94
C PRO A 36 -18.11 -6.14 -21.48
N GLY A 37 -17.02 -5.59 -22.00
CA GLY A 37 -16.65 -5.71 -23.41
C GLY A 37 -16.24 -7.15 -23.76
N PRO A 38 -15.92 -7.44 -25.07
CA PRO A 38 -15.64 -8.81 -25.52
C PRO A 38 -14.56 -9.53 -24.71
N ASP A 39 -13.49 -8.84 -24.31
CA ASP A 39 -12.36 -9.39 -23.55
C ASP A 39 -12.40 -9.05 -22.05
N GLU A 40 -13.53 -8.55 -21.57
CA GLU A 40 -13.71 -8.13 -20.17
C GLU A 40 -14.61 -9.09 -19.42
N VAL A 41 -14.48 -9.02 -18.10
CA VAL A 41 -15.39 -9.68 -17.14
C VAL A 41 -16.04 -8.65 -16.24
N LEU A 42 -17.26 -8.93 -15.77
CA LEU A 42 -17.93 -8.18 -14.72
C LEU A 42 -17.69 -8.88 -13.38
N ILE A 43 -17.05 -8.19 -12.46
CA ILE A 43 -16.74 -8.67 -11.13
C ILE A 43 -17.73 -8.05 -10.15
N GLN A 44 -18.45 -8.89 -9.40
CA GLN A 44 -19.14 -8.49 -8.18
C GLN A 44 -18.07 -8.40 -7.08
N VAL A 45 -17.72 -7.19 -6.69
CA VAL A 45 -16.69 -6.94 -5.68
C VAL A 45 -17.21 -7.36 -4.30
N GLN A 46 -16.46 -8.21 -3.62
CA GLN A 46 -16.80 -8.74 -2.30
C GLN A 46 -15.82 -8.29 -1.22
N ALA A 47 -14.62 -7.87 -1.61
CA ALA A 47 -13.60 -7.45 -0.67
C ALA A 47 -12.64 -6.46 -1.33
N THR A 48 -12.41 -5.31 -0.68
CA THR A 48 -11.43 -4.31 -1.10
C THR A 48 -10.79 -3.66 0.13
N PRO A 49 -9.46 -3.67 0.27
CA PRO A 49 -8.79 -3.12 1.44
C PRO A 49 -8.67 -1.60 1.36
N ILE A 50 -8.60 -0.93 2.50
CA ILE A 50 -8.12 0.45 2.58
C ILE A 50 -6.62 0.41 2.84
N ASN A 51 -5.83 0.74 1.82
CA ASN A 51 -4.38 0.89 1.92
C ASN A 51 -3.99 2.35 2.20
N PRO A 52 -2.82 2.64 2.80
CA PRO A 52 -2.33 4.02 2.95
C PRO A 52 -2.28 4.80 1.63
N SER A 53 -2.04 4.12 0.50
CA SER A 53 -2.07 4.72 -0.84
C SER A 53 -3.47 5.14 -1.30
N ASP A 54 -4.53 4.47 -0.84
CA ASP A 54 -5.91 4.86 -1.14
C ASP A 54 -6.29 6.16 -0.44
N ILE A 55 -5.78 6.38 0.77
CA ILE A 55 -6.10 7.54 1.59
C ILE A 55 -5.67 8.85 0.91
N GLY A 56 -4.62 8.81 0.10
CA GLY A 56 -4.18 9.98 -0.67
C GLY A 56 -5.24 10.51 -1.64
N LEU A 57 -6.01 9.62 -2.28
CA LEU A 57 -7.14 9.99 -3.13
C LEU A 57 -8.43 10.13 -2.33
N LEU A 58 -8.69 9.25 -1.39
CA LEU A 58 -9.90 9.21 -0.59
C LEU A 58 -10.07 10.46 0.27
N LEU A 59 -9.05 10.77 1.08
CA LEU A 59 -9.07 11.87 2.04
C LEU A 59 -8.17 13.05 1.64
N GLY A 60 -7.13 12.80 0.84
CA GLY A 60 -6.15 13.80 0.46
C GLY A 60 -5.49 14.46 1.67
N PRO A 61 -5.32 15.79 1.65
CA PRO A 61 -4.77 16.58 2.76
C PRO A 61 -5.85 17.12 3.72
N ALA A 62 -7.07 16.57 3.72
CA ALA A 62 -8.17 17.08 4.54
C ALA A 62 -7.85 16.96 6.04
N ASP A 63 -8.30 17.95 6.80
CA ASP A 63 -8.22 17.95 8.27
C ASP A 63 -9.31 17.03 8.84
N LEU A 64 -8.90 15.87 9.33
CA LEU A 64 -9.80 14.86 9.86
C LEU A 64 -10.53 15.28 11.15
N SER A 65 -10.05 16.31 11.85
CA SER A 65 -10.76 16.88 13.01
C SER A 65 -12.05 17.60 12.61
N THR A 66 -12.19 17.95 11.33
CA THR A 66 -13.36 18.66 10.78
C THR A 66 -14.38 17.73 10.13
N VAL A 67 -14.19 16.41 10.23
CA VAL A 67 -15.09 15.42 9.61
C VAL A 67 -16.51 15.58 10.16
N GLN A 68 -17.47 15.68 9.23
CA GLN A 68 -18.89 15.64 9.50
C GLN A 68 -19.53 14.59 8.59
N VAL A 69 -20.49 13.85 9.14
CA VAL A 69 -21.24 12.87 8.38
C VAL A 69 -22.71 13.23 8.41
N THR A 70 -23.30 13.33 7.25
CA THR A 70 -24.71 13.65 7.00
C THR A 70 -25.35 12.60 6.09
N GLY A 71 -26.62 12.80 5.70
CA GLY A 71 -27.34 11.86 4.84
C GLY A 71 -28.01 10.75 5.65
N THR A 72 -28.37 9.67 4.97
CA THR A 72 -29.04 8.49 5.57
C THR A 72 -28.01 7.39 5.86
N ALA A 73 -28.39 6.38 6.63
CA ALA A 73 -27.48 5.28 7.00
C ALA A 73 -26.96 4.49 5.79
N ASP A 74 -27.79 4.36 4.74
CA ASP A 74 -27.47 3.68 3.48
C ASP A 74 -26.82 4.61 2.43
N ARG A 75 -26.91 5.94 2.62
CA ARG A 75 -26.35 6.98 1.76
C ARG A 75 -25.68 8.09 2.57
N PRO A 76 -24.67 7.77 3.37
CA PRO A 76 -23.95 8.77 4.11
C PRO A 76 -23.09 9.63 3.18
N VAL A 77 -22.92 10.89 3.59
CA VAL A 77 -22.01 11.86 2.97
C VAL A 77 -21.05 12.34 4.04
N ALA A 78 -19.80 12.03 3.91
CA ALA A 78 -18.74 12.52 4.79
C ALA A 78 -18.08 13.75 4.14
N THR A 79 -17.94 14.81 4.92
CA THR A 79 -17.25 16.04 4.50
C THR A 79 -16.13 16.38 5.47
N ALA A 80 -15.06 17.02 4.96
CA ALA A 80 -13.97 17.54 5.77
C ALA A 80 -13.38 18.78 5.09
N ARG A 81 -12.66 19.65 5.85
CA ARG A 81 -12.03 20.85 5.31
C ARG A 81 -10.61 20.53 4.84
N ILE A 82 -10.27 21.01 3.66
CA ILE A 82 -8.90 21.03 3.16
C ILE A 82 -8.27 22.36 3.59
N PRO A 83 -7.12 22.35 4.29
CA PRO A 83 -6.42 23.59 4.64
C PRO A 83 -6.09 24.42 3.40
N GLU A 84 -6.27 25.73 3.45
CA GLU A 84 -6.03 26.66 2.33
C GLU A 84 -4.65 26.46 1.70
N ARG A 85 -3.63 26.25 2.50
CA ARG A 85 -2.25 26.00 2.05
C ARG A 85 -2.10 24.74 1.19
N ALA A 86 -3.03 23.78 1.29
CA ALA A 86 -3.00 22.54 0.51
C ALA A 86 -3.84 22.63 -0.78
N MET A 87 -4.71 23.62 -0.92
CA MET A 87 -5.59 23.77 -2.08
C MET A 87 -4.84 23.94 -3.41
N PRO A 88 -3.70 24.65 -3.50
CA PRO A 88 -2.95 24.72 -4.75
C PRO A 88 -2.56 23.33 -5.31
N GLY A 89 -2.18 22.38 -4.41
CA GLY A 89 -1.88 21.01 -4.79
C GLY A 89 -3.11 20.20 -5.22
N MET A 90 -4.32 20.67 -4.92
CA MET A 90 -5.59 20.01 -5.27
C MET A 90 -6.24 20.60 -6.54
N ALA A 91 -5.65 21.63 -7.16
CA ALA A 91 -6.26 22.37 -8.28
C ALA A 91 -6.80 21.44 -9.41
N ALA A 92 -6.05 20.41 -9.78
CA ALA A 92 -6.44 19.45 -10.81
C ALA A 92 -7.62 18.53 -10.38
N ARG A 93 -7.96 18.47 -9.09
CA ARG A 93 -9.04 17.66 -8.55
C ARG A 93 -10.33 18.42 -8.28
N VAL A 94 -10.26 19.75 -8.24
CA VAL A 94 -11.42 20.60 -7.96
C VAL A 94 -12.54 20.33 -8.97
N GLY A 95 -13.73 20.04 -8.48
CA GLY A 95 -14.91 19.75 -9.30
C GLY A 95 -14.93 18.35 -9.94
N GLN A 96 -13.91 17.52 -9.69
CA GLN A 96 -13.88 16.15 -10.22
C GLN A 96 -14.28 15.12 -9.16
N SER A 97 -15.42 14.46 -9.36
CA SER A 97 -15.82 13.29 -8.57
C SER A 97 -15.01 12.08 -9.03
N MET A 98 -14.09 11.59 -8.19
CA MET A 98 -13.16 10.53 -8.54
C MET A 98 -13.49 9.23 -7.82
N PRO A 99 -13.54 8.07 -8.55
CA PRO A 99 -13.69 6.77 -7.91
C PRO A 99 -12.41 6.39 -7.15
N VAL A 100 -12.54 5.65 -6.07
CA VAL A 100 -11.45 5.30 -5.15
C VAL A 100 -11.29 3.77 -5.03
N GLY A 101 -10.18 3.33 -4.45
CA GLY A 101 -9.83 1.94 -4.20
C GLY A 101 -8.87 1.39 -5.25
N ASN A 102 -7.68 0.91 -4.83
CA ASN A 102 -6.63 0.47 -5.74
C ASN A 102 -6.80 -0.99 -6.16
N GLU A 103 -7.14 -1.86 -5.23
CA GLU A 103 -7.20 -3.31 -5.41
C GLU A 103 -8.42 -3.92 -4.70
N GLY A 104 -8.76 -5.13 -5.07
CA GLY A 104 -9.85 -5.89 -4.43
C GLY A 104 -10.03 -7.25 -5.06
N ALA A 105 -11.00 -8.00 -4.56
CA ALA A 105 -11.36 -9.30 -5.07
C ALA A 105 -12.89 -9.49 -5.09
N GLY A 106 -13.34 -10.39 -5.93
CA GLY A 106 -14.76 -10.70 -6.07
C GLY A 106 -15.04 -11.83 -7.04
N LEU A 107 -16.31 -12.12 -7.23
CA LEU A 107 -16.81 -13.15 -8.10
C LEU A 107 -17.05 -12.61 -9.51
N VAL A 108 -16.59 -13.32 -10.53
CA VAL A 108 -16.94 -13.02 -11.93
C VAL A 108 -18.37 -13.48 -12.19
N VAL A 109 -19.26 -12.54 -12.42
CA VAL A 109 -20.71 -12.78 -12.59
C VAL A 109 -21.19 -12.68 -14.04
N ALA A 110 -20.41 -12.02 -14.89
CA ALA A 110 -20.65 -11.98 -16.33
C ALA A 110 -19.29 -11.88 -17.07
N ALA A 111 -19.26 -12.32 -18.32
CA ALA A 111 -18.06 -12.32 -19.14
C ALA A 111 -18.41 -11.97 -20.59
N GLY A 112 -17.50 -11.26 -21.25
CA GLY A 112 -17.54 -11.03 -22.68
C GLY A 112 -17.33 -12.30 -23.50
N ALA A 113 -17.43 -12.18 -24.82
CA ALA A 113 -17.50 -13.34 -25.70
C ALA A 113 -16.15 -14.07 -25.92
N SER A 114 -15.00 -13.47 -25.54
CA SER A 114 -13.72 -14.10 -25.76
C SER A 114 -13.52 -15.36 -24.90
N PRO A 115 -12.79 -16.38 -25.38
CA PRO A 115 -12.51 -17.58 -24.60
C PRO A 115 -11.83 -17.28 -23.24
N ALA A 116 -10.95 -16.28 -23.22
CA ALA A 116 -10.24 -15.87 -22.01
C ALA A 116 -11.20 -15.28 -20.96
N ALA A 117 -12.16 -14.45 -21.37
CA ALA A 117 -13.18 -13.91 -20.47
C ALA A 117 -14.14 -15.00 -19.98
N GLN A 118 -14.61 -15.86 -20.89
CA GLN A 118 -15.53 -16.97 -20.56
C GLN A 118 -14.92 -17.99 -19.58
N ALA A 119 -13.61 -18.24 -19.65
CA ALA A 119 -12.89 -19.12 -18.73
C ALA A 119 -12.90 -18.63 -17.26
N LEU A 120 -13.18 -17.35 -17.04
CA LEU A 120 -13.23 -16.75 -15.71
C LEU A 120 -14.62 -16.72 -15.09
N LEU A 121 -15.70 -17.02 -15.83
CA LEU A 121 -17.05 -16.99 -15.34
C LEU A 121 -17.22 -17.92 -14.11
N GLY A 122 -17.79 -17.38 -13.03
CA GLY A 122 -17.94 -18.10 -11.76
C GLY A 122 -16.65 -18.28 -10.95
N ARG A 123 -15.52 -17.72 -11.39
CA ARG A 123 -14.26 -17.77 -10.63
C ARG A 123 -14.16 -16.58 -9.69
N THR A 124 -13.53 -16.80 -8.52
CA THR A 124 -13.10 -15.70 -7.65
C THR A 124 -11.78 -15.16 -8.18
N VAL A 125 -11.74 -13.86 -8.44
CA VAL A 125 -10.56 -13.19 -8.97
C VAL A 125 -10.18 -12.00 -8.08
N ALA A 126 -8.89 -11.69 -8.06
CA ALA A 126 -8.39 -10.45 -7.50
C ALA A 126 -7.89 -9.55 -8.62
N VAL A 127 -8.02 -8.24 -8.44
CA VAL A 127 -7.68 -7.23 -9.43
C VAL A 127 -7.03 -6.01 -8.79
N ILE A 128 -6.21 -5.33 -9.58
CA ILE A 128 -5.67 -4.00 -9.30
C ILE A 128 -5.96 -3.11 -10.52
N GLY A 129 -6.44 -1.89 -10.31
CA GLY A 129 -6.76 -1.01 -11.45
C GLY A 129 -7.57 0.22 -11.07
N GLY A 130 -7.73 0.48 -9.79
CA GLY A 130 -8.49 1.63 -9.29
C GLY A 130 -10.02 1.41 -9.34
N ALA A 131 -10.75 2.33 -8.72
CA ALA A 131 -12.22 2.31 -8.65
C ALA A 131 -12.80 1.03 -8.01
N MET A 132 -12.09 0.43 -7.03
CA MET A 132 -12.50 -0.83 -6.42
C MET A 132 -13.49 -0.67 -5.27
N TYR A 133 -13.70 0.57 -4.73
CA TYR A 133 -14.74 0.80 -3.72
C TYR A 133 -16.10 0.93 -4.42
N THR A 134 -16.56 -0.18 -4.97
CA THR A 134 -17.77 -0.29 -5.79
C THR A 134 -18.39 -1.69 -5.65
N GLN A 135 -19.68 -1.82 -5.93
CA GLN A 135 -20.34 -3.13 -5.94
C GLN A 135 -19.95 -3.97 -7.15
N TYR A 136 -19.73 -3.34 -8.31
CA TYR A 136 -19.38 -4.04 -9.55
C TYR A 136 -18.28 -3.32 -10.31
N ARG A 137 -17.40 -4.09 -10.95
CA ARG A 137 -16.28 -3.57 -11.74
C ARG A 137 -16.10 -4.40 -13.02
N ALA A 138 -16.13 -3.75 -14.18
CA ALA A 138 -15.69 -4.38 -15.44
C ALA A 138 -14.17 -4.26 -15.57
N MET A 139 -13.50 -5.37 -15.90
CA MET A 139 -12.03 -5.46 -16.01
C MET A 139 -11.63 -6.36 -17.16
N PRO A 140 -10.52 -6.06 -17.88
CA PRO A 140 -9.93 -6.99 -18.83
C PRO A 140 -9.59 -8.33 -18.18
N ALA A 141 -9.98 -9.44 -18.81
CA ALA A 141 -9.72 -10.80 -18.30
C ALA A 141 -8.21 -11.04 -18.01
N ALA A 142 -7.34 -10.50 -18.86
CA ALA A 142 -5.89 -10.62 -18.70
C ALA A 142 -5.32 -9.92 -17.45
N GLN A 143 -6.07 -8.98 -16.86
CA GLN A 143 -5.67 -8.28 -15.64
C GLN A 143 -6.19 -8.97 -14.36
N CYS A 144 -7.04 -9.97 -14.50
CA CYS A 144 -7.59 -10.72 -13.38
C CYS A 144 -6.62 -11.81 -12.91
N LEU A 145 -6.32 -11.84 -11.62
CA LEU A 145 -5.60 -12.92 -10.97
C LEU A 145 -6.62 -13.92 -10.43
N VAL A 146 -6.66 -15.12 -11.01
CA VAL A 146 -7.54 -16.19 -10.52
C VAL A 146 -7.03 -16.67 -9.16
N LEU A 147 -7.89 -16.60 -8.15
CA LEU A 147 -7.53 -17.11 -6.82
C LEU A 147 -7.59 -18.65 -6.80
N PRO A 148 -6.70 -19.30 -6.03
CA PRO A 148 -6.73 -20.74 -5.86
C PRO A 148 -8.10 -21.23 -5.33
N PRO A 149 -8.53 -22.45 -5.67
CA PRO A 149 -9.75 -23.03 -5.11
C PRO A 149 -9.78 -22.98 -3.58
N GLY A 150 -10.94 -22.61 -3.00
CA GLY A 150 -11.09 -22.48 -1.56
C GLY A 150 -10.43 -21.23 -0.96
N THR A 151 -10.05 -20.25 -1.80
CA THR A 151 -9.59 -18.94 -1.35
C THR A 151 -10.75 -17.94 -1.44
N THR A 152 -11.06 -17.29 -0.33
CA THR A 152 -12.10 -16.27 -0.26
C THR A 152 -11.67 -14.95 -0.90
N ALA A 153 -12.63 -14.12 -1.29
CA ALA A 153 -12.32 -12.77 -1.76
C ALA A 153 -11.56 -11.95 -0.72
N ALA A 154 -11.90 -12.07 0.57
CA ALA A 154 -11.21 -11.39 1.66
C ALA A 154 -9.74 -11.79 1.78
N GLU A 155 -9.40 -13.08 1.62
CA GLU A 155 -8.01 -13.55 1.62
C GLU A 155 -7.22 -13.01 0.41
N GLY A 156 -7.89 -12.87 -0.76
CA GLY A 156 -7.27 -12.37 -2.00
C GLY A 156 -7.29 -10.85 -2.18
N ALA A 157 -8.09 -10.11 -1.40
CA ALA A 157 -8.32 -8.69 -1.63
C ALA A 157 -7.07 -7.81 -1.59
N SER A 158 -6.04 -8.21 -0.85
CA SER A 158 -4.77 -7.46 -0.68
C SER A 158 -3.58 -8.15 -1.35
N CYS A 159 -3.76 -8.86 -2.45
CA CYS A 159 -2.69 -9.64 -3.06
C CYS A 159 -1.80 -8.87 -4.05
N PHE A 160 -2.06 -7.59 -4.30
CA PHE A 160 -1.25 -6.79 -5.23
C PHE A 160 -0.42 -5.72 -4.54
N VAL A 161 -1.03 -4.71 -3.90
CA VAL A 161 -0.31 -3.51 -3.45
C VAL A 161 0.81 -3.87 -2.49
N ASN A 162 0.51 -4.48 -1.35
CA ASN A 162 1.53 -4.79 -0.35
C ASN A 162 2.47 -5.93 -0.77
N PRO A 163 1.98 -7.09 -1.25
CA PRO A 163 2.84 -8.20 -1.65
C PRO A 163 3.81 -7.84 -2.76
N LEU A 164 3.30 -7.22 -3.85
CA LEU A 164 4.17 -6.85 -4.97
C LEU A 164 5.14 -5.74 -4.60
N THR A 165 4.75 -4.79 -3.74
CA THR A 165 5.66 -3.77 -3.23
C THR A 165 6.80 -4.40 -2.43
N ALA A 166 6.49 -5.31 -1.50
CA ALA A 166 7.51 -5.99 -0.69
C ALA A 166 8.47 -6.84 -1.54
N LEU A 167 7.94 -7.63 -2.48
CA LEU A 167 8.76 -8.40 -3.42
C LEU A 167 9.63 -7.49 -4.31
N SER A 168 9.05 -6.39 -4.80
CA SER A 168 9.74 -5.45 -5.66
C SER A 168 10.85 -4.68 -4.94
N MET A 169 10.75 -4.46 -3.63
CA MET A 169 11.85 -3.92 -2.81
C MET A 169 13.05 -4.86 -2.80
N VAL A 170 12.83 -6.16 -2.60
CA VAL A 170 13.88 -7.17 -2.65
C VAL A 170 14.46 -7.29 -4.06
N GLU A 171 13.63 -7.23 -5.09
CA GLU A 171 14.06 -7.28 -6.48
C GLU A 171 14.87 -6.01 -6.87
N THR A 172 14.46 -4.82 -6.40
CA THR A 172 15.24 -3.58 -6.57
C THR A 172 16.61 -3.72 -5.92
N MET A 173 16.65 -4.18 -4.67
CA MET A 173 17.89 -4.43 -3.93
C MET A 173 18.85 -5.31 -4.73
N LYS A 174 18.37 -6.44 -5.26
CA LYS A 174 19.21 -7.39 -6.05
C LYS A 174 19.70 -6.77 -7.35
N ARG A 175 18.81 -6.10 -8.11
CA ARG A 175 19.14 -5.49 -9.41
C ARG A 175 20.12 -4.33 -9.30
N GLU A 176 20.14 -3.62 -8.17
CA GLU A 176 21.04 -2.51 -7.91
C GLU A 176 22.34 -2.96 -7.20
N GLY A 177 22.51 -4.28 -7.00
CA GLY A 177 23.77 -4.85 -6.47
C GLY A 177 23.89 -4.76 -4.95
N HIS A 178 22.82 -4.49 -4.22
CA HIS A 178 22.80 -4.55 -2.75
C HIS A 178 22.45 -5.96 -2.27
N THR A 179 22.88 -6.32 -1.04
CA THR A 179 22.74 -7.67 -0.49
C THR A 179 21.80 -7.77 0.71
N ALA A 180 21.51 -6.64 1.33
CA ALA A 180 20.61 -6.51 2.46
C ALA A 180 19.93 -5.15 2.40
N LEU A 181 18.79 -4.99 3.09
CA LEU A 181 18.00 -3.76 3.01
C LEU A 181 17.51 -3.27 4.38
N VAL A 182 17.14 -2.00 4.43
CA VAL A 182 16.48 -1.35 5.56
C VAL A 182 15.03 -1.03 5.17
N HIS A 183 14.10 -1.21 6.10
CA HIS A 183 12.71 -0.83 5.90
C HIS A 183 12.16 -0.06 7.09
N THR A 184 11.56 1.10 6.85
CA THR A 184 10.85 1.89 7.87
C THR A 184 9.38 1.51 7.94
N ALA A 185 8.67 1.92 9.00
CA ALA A 185 7.30 1.48 9.29
C ALA A 185 7.18 -0.06 9.25
N ALA A 186 8.21 -0.76 9.72
CA ALA A 186 8.41 -2.19 9.52
C ALA A 186 7.34 -3.08 10.15
N ALA A 187 6.61 -2.60 11.16
CA ALA A 187 5.48 -3.34 11.76
C ALA A 187 4.17 -3.25 10.94
N SER A 188 4.16 -2.51 9.82
CA SER A 188 2.99 -2.46 8.92
C SER A 188 2.72 -3.82 8.25
N ASN A 189 1.53 -3.98 7.66
CA ASN A 189 1.21 -5.20 6.91
C ASN A 189 2.25 -5.50 5.81
N LEU A 190 2.68 -4.47 5.06
CA LEU A 190 3.76 -4.58 4.08
C LEU A 190 5.09 -5.00 4.73
N GLY A 191 5.47 -4.34 5.84
CA GLY A 191 6.73 -4.64 6.53
C GLY A 191 6.78 -6.06 7.09
N GLN A 192 5.67 -6.58 7.61
CA GLN A 192 5.60 -7.99 8.05
C GLN A 192 5.71 -8.96 6.88
N MET A 193 5.13 -8.66 5.71
CA MET A 193 5.34 -9.45 4.48
C MET A 193 6.79 -9.41 4.04
N LEU A 194 7.42 -8.22 4.03
CA LEU A 194 8.82 -8.07 3.68
C LEU A 194 9.75 -8.85 4.61
N LEU A 195 9.47 -8.85 5.92
CA LEU A 195 10.19 -9.66 6.90
C LEU A 195 10.13 -11.16 6.55
N LYS A 196 8.94 -11.67 6.28
CA LYS A 196 8.75 -13.08 5.90
C LYS A 196 9.45 -13.45 4.58
N ILE A 197 9.40 -12.55 3.59
CA ILE A 197 10.14 -12.72 2.33
C ILE A 197 11.64 -12.80 2.60
N CYS A 198 12.20 -11.85 3.36
CA CYS A 198 13.61 -11.79 3.66
C CYS A 198 14.08 -13.03 4.45
N GLN A 199 13.30 -13.49 5.44
CA GLN A 199 13.58 -14.71 6.18
C GLN A 199 13.61 -15.95 5.26
N LYS A 200 12.65 -16.07 4.35
CA LYS A 200 12.56 -17.20 3.41
C LYS A 200 13.67 -17.19 2.38
N ASP A 201 14.04 -16.00 1.91
CA ASP A 201 15.04 -15.81 0.85
C ASP A 201 16.49 -15.65 1.38
N GLY A 202 16.68 -15.67 2.70
CA GLY A 202 18.00 -15.48 3.31
C GLY A 202 18.58 -14.08 3.12
N VAL A 203 17.71 -13.05 3.01
CA VAL A 203 18.11 -11.64 2.83
C VAL A 203 18.20 -10.94 4.18
N GLY A 204 19.31 -10.25 4.44
CA GLY A 204 19.45 -9.41 5.63
C GLY A 204 18.45 -8.24 5.62
N LEU A 205 17.72 -8.06 6.73
CA LEU A 205 16.73 -6.98 6.87
C LEU A 205 16.91 -6.25 8.20
N VAL A 206 17.06 -4.92 8.13
CA VAL A 206 17.02 -4.03 9.28
C VAL A 206 15.63 -3.37 9.32
N ASN A 207 14.91 -3.61 10.40
CA ASN A 207 13.55 -3.11 10.61
C ASN A 207 13.57 -1.86 11.48
N ILE A 208 13.02 -0.75 11.00
CA ILE A 208 12.88 0.47 11.79
C ILE A 208 11.41 0.67 12.17
N VAL A 209 11.18 0.84 13.46
CA VAL A 209 9.88 1.12 14.08
C VAL A 209 9.99 2.38 14.94
N ARG A 210 8.87 2.86 15.49
CA ARG A 210 8.84 4.05 16.36
C ARG A 210 8.14 3.83 17.71
N LYS A 211 7.86 2.55 18.05
CA LYS A 211 7.19 2.20 19.31
C LYS A 211 7.69 0.84 19.81
N PRO A 212 7.88 0.68 21.14
CA PRO A 212 8.32 -0.60 21.72
C PRO A 212 7.42 -1.79 21.38
N GLU A 213 6.09 -1.58 21.29
CA GLU A 213 5.12 -2.65 20.97
C GLU A 213 5.33 -3.17 19.55
N GLN A 214 5.67 -2.28 18.62
CA GLN A 214 5.99 -2.63 17.24
C GLN A 214 7.29 -3.44 17.16
N ALA A 215 8.28 -3.07 17.97
CA ALA A 215 9.53 -3.83 18.06
C ALA A 215 9.29 -5.23 18.65
N ALA A 216 8.47 -5.34 19.71
CA ALA A 216 8.09 -6.62 20.29
C ALA A 216 7.37 -7.53 19.29
N LEU A 217 6.43 -6.98 18.51
CA LEU A 217 5.73 -7.70 17.44
C LEU A 217 6.72 -8.26 16.42
N LEU A 218 7.64 -7.45 15.89
CA LEU A 218 8.58 -7.92 14.88
C LEU A 218 9.54 -8.99 15.42
N ARG A 219 10.00 -8.82 16.66
CA ARG A 219 10.83 -9.84 17.32
C ARG A 219 10.07 -11.16 17.51
N SER A 220 8.78 -11.12 17.88
CA SER A 220 7.94 -12.33 17.96
C SER A 220 7.74 -13.02 16.62
N LEU A 221 7.85 -12.28 15.49
CA LEU A 221 7.86 -12.80 14.14
C LEU A 221 9.25 -13.26 13.65
N GLY A 222 10.26 -13.24 14.53
CA GLY A 222 11.61 -13.71 14.23
C GLY A 222 12.54 -12.66 13.60
N ALA A 223 12.20 -11.36 13.65
CA ALA A 223 13.09 -10.31 13.18
C ALA A 223 14.35 -10.22 14.06
N GLN A 224 15.53 -10.29 13.45
CA GLN A 224 16.83 -10.24 14.14
C GLN A 224 17.27 -8.80 14.44
N HIS A 225 17.07 -7.88 13.49
CA HIS A 225 17.49 -6.49 13.62
C HIS A 225 16.23 -5.59 13.64
N VAL A 226 15.95 -5.02 14.81
CA VAL A 226 14.81 -4.12 15.03
C VAL A 226 15.27 -2.92 15.84
N CYS A 227 15.23 -1.73 15.22
CA CYS A 227 15.66 -0.46 15.80
C CYS A 227 14.44 0.44 16.03
N ASP A 228 14.31 1.00 17.24
CA ASP A 228 13.25 1.94 17.59
C ASP A 228 13.75 3.39 17.37
N SER A 229 13.20 4.08 16.37
CA SER A 229 13.60 5.44 16.03
C SER A 229 13.26 6.49 17.10
N SER A 230 12.47 6.15 18.11
CA SER A 230 12.18 7.01 19.26
C SER A 230 13.17 6.84 20.43
N ALA A 231 13.98 5.79 20.40
CA ALA A 231 14.92 5.50 21.47
C ALA A 231 16.18 6.40 21.40
N PRO A 232 16.72 6.84 22.53
CA PRO A 232 17.98 7.61 22.56
C PRO A 232 19.17 6.84 21.95
N THR A 233 19.13 5.53 21.97
CA THR A 233 20.18 4.60 21.44
C THR A 233 20.02 4.33 19.95
N PHE A 234 19.00 4.88 19.28
CA PHE A 234 18.62 4.55 17.90
C PHE A 234 19.80 4.58 16.91
N MET A 235 20.59 5.67 16.90
CA MET A 235 21.69 5.84 15.95
C MET A 235 22.76 4.76 16.13
N ALA A 236 23.08 4.40 17.39
CA ALA A 236 24.03 3.36 17.69
C ALA A 236 23.51 1.98 17.30
N GLU A 237 22.30 1.63 17.70
CA GLU A 237 21.66 0.36 17.37
C GLU A 237 21.49 0.17 15.85
N LEU A 238 21.09 1.22 15.13
CA LEU A 238 20.98 1.19 13.67
C LEU A 238 22.34 0.98 13.03
N THR A 239 23.40 1.66 13.50
CA THR A 239 24.77 1.48 12.98
C THR A 239 25.26 0.05 13.22
N ASP A 240 24.98 -0.54 14.40
CA ASP A 240 25.33 -1.94 14.70
C ASP A 240 24.61 -2.93 13.79
N ALA A 241 23.30 -2.74 13.58
CA ALA A 241 22.50 -3.58 12.69
C ALA A 241 22.97 -3.48 11.23
N LEU A 242 23.34 -2.27 10.77
CA LEU A 242 23.87 -2.06 9.43
C LEU A 242 25.28 -2.66 9.25
N ALA A 243 26.12 -2.59 10.28
CA ALA A 243 27.44 -3.24 10.26
C ALA A 243 27.34 -4.77 10.22
N ALA A 244 26.33 -5.33 10.89
CA ALA A 244 26.08 -6.77 10.92
C ALA A 244 25.49 -7.30 9.60
N THR A 245 24.57 -6.54 8.97
CA THR A 245 23.87 -6.97 7.74
C THR A 245 24.57 -6.55 6.46
N GLY A 246 25.37 -5.47 6.50
CA GLY A 246 25.93 -4.86 5.30
C GLY A 246 24.90 -4.13 4.44
N ALA A 247 23.74 -3.76 4.99
CA ALA A 247 22.68 -3.09 4.23
C ALA A 247 23.09 -1.67 3.80
N THR A 248 22.95 -1.41 2.50
CA THR A 248 23.28 -0.13 1.85
C THR A 248 22.14 0.45 1.02
N ILE A 249 20.96 -0.17 1.07
CA ILE A 249 19.73 0.34 0.48
C ILE A 249 18.63 0.37 1.53
N ALA A 250 17.79 1.41 1.50
CA ALA A 250 16.66 1.57 2.39
C ALA A 250 15.39 1.95 1.63
N PHE A 251 14.24 1.45 2.10
CA PHE A 251 12.92 1.86 1.65
C PHE A 251 12.19 2.56 2.80
N ASP A 252 11.98 3.86 2.65
CA ASP A 252 11.41 4.71 3.68
C ASP A 252 9.94 5.08 3.36
N ALA A 253 9.03 4.58 4.20
CA ALA A 253 7.62 4.92 4.18
C ALA A 253 7.33 6.26 4.87
N THR A 254 8.26 6.76 5.70
CA THR A 254 8.07 7.96 6.50
C THR A 254 8.14 9.21 5.64
N GLY A 255 9.18 9.32 4.83
CA GLY A 255 9.37 10.38 3.84
C GLY A 255 9.85 11.70 4.42
N GLY A 256 9.17 12.25 5.43
CA GLY A 256 9.51 13.54 6.06
C GLY A 256 10.41 13.42 7.28
N GLY A 257 10.87 14.57 7.80
CA GLY A 257 11.78 14.65 8.93
C GLY A 257 13.22 14.25 8.59
N THR A 258 13.96 13.79 9.58
CA THR A 258 15.41 13.53 9.49
C THR A 258 15.77 12.06 9.25
N LEU A 259 14.79 11.12 9.27
CA LEU A 259 15.04 9.68 9.31
C LEU A 259 15.86 9.17 8.10
N ALA A 260 15.53 9.62 6.89
CA ALA A 260 16.25 9.24 5.68
C ALA A 260 17.74 9.64 5.74
N GLY A 261 18.02 10.85 6.23
CA GLY A 261 19.40 11.33 6.47
C GLY A 261 20.13 10.54 7.55
N GLN A 262 19.43 10.19 8.65
CA GLN A 262 19.99 9.35 9.73
C GLN A 262 20.34 7.96 9.24
N ILE A 263 19.52 7.35 8.38
CA ILE A 263 19.82 6.04 7.77
C ILE A 263 21.10 6.12 6.94
N LEU A 264 21.24 7.13 6.05
CA LEU A 264 22.47 7.34 5.28
C LEU A 264 23.71 7.54 6.18
N GLN A 265 23.55 8.32 7.25
CA GLN A 265 24.64 8.55 8.23
C GLN A 265 25.08 7.24 8.92
N CYS A 266 24.12 6.43 9.37
CA CYS A 266 24.42 5.15 10.00
C CYS A 266 25.02 4.13 9.01
N MET A 267 24.59 4.13 7.73
CA MET A 267 25.21 3.32 6.67
C MET A 267 26.69 3.69 6.49
N GLU A 268 26.99 4.98 6.37
CA GLU A 268 28.37 5.44 6.26
C GLU A 268 29.21 5.09 7.50
N ALA A 269 28.67 5.31 8.70
CA ALA A 269 29.32 4.95 9.96
C ALA A 269 29.61 3.44 10.04
N ALA A 270 28.67 2.59 9.63
CA ALA A 270 28.81 1.14 9.60
C ALA A 270 29.91 0.68 8.62
N ILE A 271 29.98 1.29 7.43
CA ILE A 271 31.00 1.01 6.42
C ILE A 271 32.39 1.43 6.95
N ASN A 272 32.50 2.62 7.54
CA ASN A 272 33.76 3.17 8.04
C ASN A 272 34.33 2.39 9.22
N ARG A 273 33.55 1.58 9.96
CA ARG A 273 34.06 0.65 10.97
C ARG A 273 35.04 -0.39 10.39
N LYS A 274 34.93 -0.69 9.10
CA LYS A 274 35.79 -1.66 8.39
C LYS A 274 36.83 -0.97 7.49
N ALA A 275 36.85 0.38 7.47
CA ALA A 275 37.78 1.13 6.64
C ALA A 275 39.21 0.99 7.18
N GLN A 276 40.16 0.69 6.29
CA GLN A 276 41.61 0.58 6.63
C GLN A 276 42.32 1.92 6.45
N GLU A 277 41.76 2.81 5.62
CA GLU A 277 42.35 4.10 5.30
C GLU A 277 41.34 5.23 5.45
N TYR A 278 41.85 6.41 5.81
CA TYR A 278 41.02 7.62 5.88
C TYR A 278 40.74 8.16 4.48
N SER A 279 39.46 8.45 4.20
CA SER A 279 39.03 9.19 3.01
C SER A 279 38.29 10.46 3.41
N ARG A 280 38.77 11.61 2.92
CA ARG A 280 38.10 12.90 3.17
C ARG A 280 36.70 13.02 2.51
N TYR A 281 36.44 12.16 1.53
CA TYR A 281 35.14 12.12 0.80
C TYR A 281 34.19 11.02 1.31
N GLY A 282 34.59 10.29 2.34
CA GLY A 282 33.87 9.13 2.86
C GLY A 282 34.11 7.87 2.05
N SER A 283 33.29 6.86 2.28
CA SER A 283 33.38 5.57 1.60
C SER A 283 33.01 5.68 0.11
N ALA A 284 33.56 4.81 -0.72
CA ALA A 284 33.20 4.66 -2.13
C ALA A 284 31.95 3.78 -2.34
N VAL A 285 31.43 3.16 -1.27
CA VAL A 285 30.25 2.29 -1.33
C VAL A 285 29.01 3.16 -1.49
N HIS A 286 28.23 2.91 -2.55
CA HIS A 286 27.00 3.64 -2.79
C HIS A 286 25.94 3.27 -1.75
N LYS A 287 25.29 4.28 -1.17
CA LYS A 287 24.19 4.18 -0.21
C LYS A 287 22.93 4.76 -0.84
N GLN A 288 21.84 4.04 -0.81
CA GLN A 288 20.59 4.46 -1.44
C GLN A 288 19.44 4.53 -0.42
N VAL A 289 18.67 5.61 -0.42
CA VAL A 289 17.38 5.69 0.27
C VAL A 289 16.29 5.97 -0.76
N TYR A 290 15.29 5.11 -0.81
CA TYR A 290 14.08 5.29 -1.59
C TYR A 290 12.91 5.70 -0.70
N LEU A 291 12.34 6.88 -0.97
CA LEU A 291 11.10 7.33 -0.37
C LEU A 291 9.93 6.75 -1.17
N TYR A 292 9.15 5.86 -0.54
CA TYR A 292 7.99 5.24 -1.21
C TYR A 292 6.67 5.57 -0.51
N GLY A 293 6.72 6.26 0.62
CA GLY A 293 5.58 6.72 1.41
C GLY A 293 5.73 8.17 1.87
N HIS A 294 4.69 8.67 2.51
CA HIS A 294 4.61 10.04 3.02
C HIS A 294 3.80 10.03 4.33
N LEU A 295 4.23 9.20 5.30
CA LEU A 295 3.58 9.10 6.60
C LEU A 295 3.86 10.32 7.48
N ASP A 296 5.02 10.94 7.32
CA ASP A 296 5.39 12.23 7.90
C ASP A 296 5.32 13.31 6.81
N THR A 297 4.47 14.30 6.99
CA THR A 297 4.24 15.37 6.02
C THR A 297 5.18 16.56 6.17
N ARG A 298 6.12 16.51 7.12
CA ARG A 298 7.14 17.55 7.27
C ARG A 298 8.14 17.48 6.10
N PRO A 299 8.89 18.57 5.83
CA PRO A 299 9.98 18.51 4.86
C PRO A 299 10.97 17.39 5.16
N THR A 300 11.55 16.80 4.13
CA THR A 300 12.67 15.84 4.27
C THR A 300 13.95 16.64 4.53
N GLU A 301 14.57 16.42 5.68
CA GLU A 301 15.79 17.12 6.10
C GLU A 301 17.00 16.18 6.00
N VAL A 302 18.07 16.67 5.38
CA VAL A 302 19.28 15.89 5.15
C VAL A 302 20.52 16.64 5.66
N HIS A 303 21.15 16.12 6.70
CA HIS A 303 22.46 16.58 7.18
C HIS A 303 23.56 15.71 6.55
N ARG A 304 24.33 16.30 5.64
CA ARG A 304 25.35 15.58 4.84
C ARG A 304 26.61 15.24 5.64
N THR A 305 26.59 14.14 6.36
CA THR A 305 27.71 13.59 7.13
C THR A 305 28.10 12.17 6.69
N PHE A 306 27.63 11.73 5.53
CA PHE A 306 27.70 10.36 5.04
C PHE A 306 28.48 10.20 3.73
N GLY A 307 29.52 11.01 3.54
CA GLY A 307 30.39 10.95 2.36
C GLY A 307 29.70 11.42 1.08
N MET A 308 30.26 11.04 -0.09
CA MET A 308 29.80 11.52 -1.40
C MET A 308 29.15 10.43 -2.28
N ALA A 309 29.25 9.15 -1.90
CA ALA A 309 28.66 8.04 -2.65
C ALA A 309 27.28 7.68 -2.10
N TRP A 310 26.24 8.45 -2.49
CA TRP A 310 24.87 8.22 -2.04
C TRP A 310 23.83 8.73 -3.03
N GLY A 311 22.62 8.19 -2.90
CA GLY A 311 21.44 8.65 -3.60
C GLY A 311 20.20 8.70 -2.70
N MET A 312 19.28 9.59 -3.03
CA MET A 312 17.94 9.63 -2.48
C MET A 312 16.96 9.86 -3.62
N GLY A 313 15.87 9.10 -3.66
CA GLY A 313 14.88 9.23 -4.73
C GLY A 313 13.51 8.69 -4.35
N GLY A 314 12.51 8.98 -5.17
CA GLY A 314 11.19 8.37 -5.06
C GLY A 314 11.18 6.95 -5.63
N TRP A 315 10.35 6.09 -5.06
CA TRP A 315 10.14 4.73 -5.57
C TRP A 315 8.64 4.40 -5.58
N LEU A 316 8.16 3.87 -6.71
CA LEU A 316 6.75 3.48 -6.88
C LEU A 316 6.66 2.11 -7.56
N LEU A 317 5.69 1.31 -7.11
CA LEU A 317 5.45 -0.04 -7.60
C LEU A 317 5.24 -0.11 -9.12
N PHE A 318 4.32 0.68 -9.67
CA PHE A 318 3.96 0.58 -11.10
C PHE A 318 5.12 0.92 -12.05
N PRO A 319 5.85 2.04 -11.87
CA PRO A 319 7.05 2.31 -12.65
C PRO A 319 8.11 1.21 -12.53
N PHE A 320 8.25 0.62 -11.34
CA PHE A 320 9.18 -0.49 -11.15
C PHE A 320 8.74 -1.75 -11.92
N LEU A 321 7.46 -2.15 -11.84
CA LEU A 321 6.93 -3.29 -12.59
C LEU A 321 7.08 -3.10 -14.12
N GLN A 322 6.85 -1.89 -14.63
CA GLN A 322 7.11 -1.55 -16.02
C GLN A 322 8.60 -1.72 -16.39
N LYS A 323 9.50 -1.28 -15.50
CA LYS A 323 10.97 -1.37 -15.71
C LYS A 323 11.45 -2.82 -15.77
N ILE A 324 10.90 -3.72 -14.95
CA ILE A 324 11.33 -5.13 -14.94
C ILE A 324 10.70 -5.98 -16.03
N GLY A 325 9.60 -5.51 -16.65
CA GLY A 325 8.90 -6.16 -17.74
C GLY A 325 7.88 -7.21 -17.30
N ASP A 326 7.11 -7.71 -18.28
CA ASP A 326 5.96 -8.56 -18.01
C ASP A 326 6.34 -9.93 -17.43
N GLU A 327 7.38 -10.58 -17.96
CA GLU A 327 7.81 -11.90 -17.50
C GLU A 327 8.19 -11.89 -16.02
N ALA A 328 9.04 -10.94 -15.61
CA ALA A 328 9.42 -10.79 -14.22
C ALA A 328 8.21 -10.42 -13.33
N THR A 329 7.32 -9.55 -13.83
CA THR A 329 6.09 -9.20 -13.11
C THR A 329 5.18 -10.42 -12.90
N GLN A 330 5.01 -11.28 -13.90
CA GLN A 330 4.23 -12.51 -13.77
C GLN A 330 4.87 -13.50 -12.78
N ALA A 331 6.19 -13.59 -12.75
CA ALA A 331 6.89 -14.40 -11.75
C ALA A 331 6.61 -13.93 -10.31
N LEU A 332 6.62 -12.60 -10.07
CA LEU A 332 6.23 -12.04 -8.77
C LEU A 332 4.78 -12.36 -8.43
N ARG A 333 3.84 -12.21 -9.37
CA ARG A 333 2.42 -12.55 -9.17
C ARG A 333 2.21 -14.02 -8.86
N ALA A 334 2.91 -14.92 -9.56
CA ALA A 334 2.86 -16.35 -9.31
C ALA A 334 3.31 -16.68 -7.89
N ARG A 335 4.39 -16.05 -7.41
CA ARG A 335 4.84 -16.19 -6.03
C ARG A 335 3.79 -15.70 -5.02
N VAL A 336 3.15 -14.56 -5.28
CA VAL A 336 2.06 -14.07 -4.42
C VAL A 336 0.95 -15.09 -4.33
N THR A 337 0.52 -15.66 -5.45
CA THR A 337 -0.55 -16.67 -5.48
C THR A 337 -0.17 -17.92 -4.71
N ALA A 338 1.06 -18.41 -4.89
CA ALA A 338 1.54 -19.62 -4.21
C ALA A 338 1.66 -19.46 -2.69
N GLU A 339 1.94 -18.23 -2.21
CA GLU A 339 2.19 -17.94 -0.80
C GLU A 339 1.08 -17.08 -0.16
N LEU A 340 -0.08 -16.97 -0.82
CA LEU A 340 -1.15 -16.05 -0.44
C LEU A 340 -1.62 -16.21 1.01
N LYS A 341 -1.75 -17.45 1.48
CA LYS A 341 -2.22 -17.78 2.83
C LYS A 341 -1.12 -17.86 3.88
N THR A 342 0.13 -17.60 3.51
CA THR A 342 1.29 -17.70 4.41
C THR A 342 2.09 -16.41 4.46
N THR A 343 3.00 -16.21 3.54
CA THR A 343 3.85 -15.00 3.46
C THR A 343 3.03 -13.74 3.26
N PHE A 344 2.01 -13.81 2.40
CA PHE A 344 1.18 -12.68 2.00
C PHE A 344 -0.20 -12.63 2.66
N ALA A 345 -0.44 -13.45 3.68
CA ALA A 345 -1.69 -13.39 4.43
C ALA A 345 -1.91 -11.98 5.02
N SER A 346 -3.06 -11.40 4.74
CA SER A 346 -3.48 -10.11 5.29
C SER A 346 -4.50 -10.30 6.38
N HIS A 347 -4.39 -9.51 7.43
CA HIS A 347 -5.35 -9.48 8.53
C HIS A 347 -6.04 -8.11 8.56
N TYR A 348 -7.35 -8.13 8.73
CA TYR A 348 -8.17 -6.94 8.81
C TYR A 348 -8.71 -6.77 10.22
N ALA A 349 -8.52 -5.58 10.77
CA ALA A 349 -9.02 -5.24 12.11
C ALA A 349 -10.54 -5.06 12.10
N ARG A 350 -11.09 -4.63 10.95
CA ARG A 350 -12.53 -4.40 10.76
C ARG A 350 -12.93 -4.72 9.33
N THR A 351 -14.19 -5.19 9.17
CA THR A 351 -14.87 -5.27 7.88
C THR A 351 -16.10 -4.38 7.95
N VAL A 352 -16.31 -3.55 6.94
CA VAL A 352 -17.40 -2.58 6.85
C VAL A 352 -18.06 -2.61 5.47
N SER A 353 -19.32 -2.18 5.36
CA SER A 353 -19.97 -1.94 4.06
C SER A 353 -19.39 -0.68 3.39
N LEU A 354 -19.77 -0.41 2.14
CA LEU A 354 -19.44 0.87 1.48
C LEU A 354 -19.93 2.07 2.30
N ALA A 355 -21.18 2.01 2.79
CA ALA A 355 -21.74 3.05 3.65
C ALA A 355 -21.01 3.13 5.00
N GLY A 356 -20.72 1.99 5.61
CA GLY A 356 -19.98 1.91 6.88
C GLY A 356 -18.58 2.52 6.82
N ALA A 357 -17.92 2.46 5.66
CA ALA A 357 -16.62 3.08 5.45
C ALA A 357 -16.65 4.62 5.55
N LEU A 358 -17.81 5.24 5.37
CA LEU A 358 -18.02 6.70 5.48
C LEU A 358 -18.47 7.15 6.87
N SER A 359 -18.61 6.24 7.83
CA SER A 359 -18.92 6.65 9.21
C SER A 359 -17.76 7.43 9.82
N ALA A 360 -18.07 8.37 10.71
CA ALA A 360 -17.06 9.16 11.41
C ALA A 360 -16.08 8.26 12.19
N GLU A 361 -16.59 7.16 12.79
CA GLU A 361 -15.79 6.18 13.51
C GLU A 361 -14.81 5.45 12.58
N ALA A 362 -15.27 4.99 11.40
CA ALA A 362 -14.42 4.31 10.43
C ALA A 362 -13.33 5.27 9.89
N ILE A 363 -13.71 6.51 9.53
CA ILE A 363 -12.76 7.53 9.05
C ILE A 363 -11.71 7.85 10.13
N ALA A 364 -12.12 8.02 11.38
CA ALA A 364 -11.20 8.24 12.50
C ALA A 364 -10.26 7.04 12.74
N PHE A 365 -10.70 5.82 12.40
CA PHE A 365 -9.90 4.61 12.56
C PHE A 365 -8.84 4.46 11.46
N TYR A 366 -9.20 4.56 10.17
CA TYR A 366 -8.26 4.33 9.06
C TYR A 366 -7.52 5.60 8.59
N GLY A 367 -8.11 6.78 8.77
CA GLY A 367 -7.57 8.04 8.26
C GLY A 367 -6.17 8.41 8.76
N PRO A 368 -5.82 8.18 10.05
CA PRO A 368 -4.49 8.44 10.58
C PRO A 368 -3.38 7.52 10.02
N ARG A 369 -3.70 6.53 9.21
CA ARG A 369 -2.74 5.58 8.62
C ARG A 369 -1.93 4.80 9.67
N ASN A 370 -2.55 4.49 10.80
CA ASN A 370 -1.88 3.79 11.89
C ASN A 370 -1.51 2.34 11.49
N THR A 371 -0.33 1.92 11.92
CA THR A 371 0.12 0.53 11.76
C THR A 371 -0.85 -0.44 12.44
N GLY A 372 -1.27 -1.50 11.75
CA GLY A 372 -2.18 -2.52 12.27
C GLY A 372 -3.68 -2.19 12.12
N ALA A 373 -4.05 -1.01 11.66
CA ALA A 373 -5.44 -0.58 11.50
C ALA A 373 -5.96 -0.83 10.06
N LYS A 374 -5.74 -2.02 9.51
CA LYS A 374 -6.22 -2.33 8.14
C LYS A 374 -7.72 -2.62 8.16
N VAL A 375 -8.46 -1.91 7.33
CA VAL A 375 -9.92 -2.07 7.14
C VAL A 375 -10.18 -2.75 5.80
N LEU A 376 -11.14 -3.68 5.80
CA LEU A 376 -11.70 -4.26 4.59
C LEU A 376 -13.08 -3.64 4.35
N ILE A 377 -13.35 -3.22 3.14
CA ILE A 377 -14.69 -2.89 2.67
C ILE A 377 -15.25 -4.13 1.97
N ASP A 378 -16.42 -4.56 2.39
CA ASP A 378 -17.22 -5.55 1.67
C ASP A 378 -18.40 -4.85 1.01
N PRO A 379 -18.35 -4.60 -0.31
CA PRO A 379 -19.41 -3.91 -1.03
C PRO A 379 -20.70 -4.72 -1.18
N SER A 380 -20.69 -6.00 -0.80
CA SER A 380 -21.89 -6.86 -0.82
C SER A 380 -22.68 -6.79 0.49
N MET A 381 -22.13 -6.19 1.56
CA MET A 381 -22.86 -5.92 2.79
C MET A 381 -23.81 -4.74 2.57
N GLU A 382 -25.07 -4.91 2.97
CA GLU A 382 -26.11 -3.88 2.99
C GLU A 382 -26.13 -3.12 4.33
#